data_21f153a39da389814fe0fe7c3c781863
#
_entry.id   21f153a39da389814fe0fe7c3c781863
#
_cell.length_a   1.000
_cell.length_b   1.000
_cell.length_c   1.000
_cell.angle_alpha   90.00
_cell.angle_beta   90.00
_cell.angle_gamma   90.00
#
_symmetry.space_group_name_H-M   'P 1'
#
loop_
_entity.id
_entity.type
_entity.pdbx_description
1 polymer ?
#
loop_
_entity_poly.entity_id
_entity_poly.type
_entity_poly.pdbx_seq_one_letter_code
_entity_poly.pdbx_strand_id
1 'polypeptide(L)'
;MKKMVWHLVCATVWVGLPLSQSHAEDNPTQGASLFAKHCRGCHGTTGQGSEPWYPNLRKVAGNQTPLALAEVILTGQFRRGGELNGHTIPVMPSWHALGDQEVAHLVNFILNTWGDPSGATLAPEDVTALRNNPTTN
;
A
#
# COMPACT_ATOMS: atom_id res chain seq x y z
N MET A 1 -36.09 -27.32 63.90
CA MET A 1 -35.80 -25.98 63.35
C MET A 1 -34.67 -26.14 62.32
N LYS A 2 -35.03 -26.21 60.99
CA LYS A 2 -34.08 -26.38 59.91
C LYS A 2 -33.77 -25.01 59.32
N LYS A 3 -32.51 -24.56 59.44
CA LYS A 3 -32.04 -23.32 58.87
C LYS A 3 -31.68 -23.58 57.36
N MET A 4 -32.43 -22.94 56.47
CA MET A 4 -32.21 -22.99 55.03
C MET A 4 -31.20 -21.90 54.64
N VAL A 5 -30.03 -22.33 54.24
CA VAL A 5 -28.97 -21.43 53.78
C VAL A 5 -29.16 -21.24 52.28
N TRP A 6 -29.48 -20.03 51.86
CA TRP A 6 -29.65 -19.63 50.46
C TRP A 6 -28.31 -19.22 49.89
N HIS A 7 -27.76 -20.02 48.97
CA HIS A 7 -26.54 -19.66 48.28
C HIS A 7 -26.93 -18.80 47.07
N LEU A 8 -26.60 -17.50 47.14
CA LEU A 8 -26.63 -16.58 45.99
C LEU A 8 -25.47 -16.92 45.07
N VAL A 9 -25.77 -17.56 43.94
CA VAL A 9 -24.83 -17.73 42.84
C VAL A 9 -24.81 -16.43 42.03
N CYS A 10 -23.74 -15.65 42.21
CA CYS A 10 -23.49 -14.45 41.42
C CYS A 10 -22.93 -14.90 40.06
N ALA A 11 -23.78 -15.00 39.02
CA ALA A 11 -23.37 -15.27 37.67
C ALA A 11 -22.80 -13.98 37.06
N THR A 12 -21.47 -13.89 36.99
CA THR A 12 -20.79 -12.81 36.25
C THR A 12 -20.91 -13.09 34.77
N VAL A 13 -21.81 -12.39 34.09
CA VAL A 13 -21.91 -12.38 32.64
C VAL A 13 -20.72 -11.59 32.07
N TRP A 14 -19.74 -12.27 31.53
CA TRP A 14 -18.69 -11.66 30.71
C TRP A 14 -19.30 -11.26 29.37
N VAL A 15 -19.65 -9.99 29.24
CA VAL A 15 -19.97 -9.41 27.93
C VAL A 15 -18.65 -9.19 27.19
N GLY A 16 -18.27 -10.16 26.36
CA GLY A 16 -17.16 -10.00 25.43
C GLY A 16 -17.51 -8.92 24.42
N LEU A 17 -16.90 -7.73 24.51
CA LEU A 17 -16.95 -6.74 23.44
C LEU A 17 -16.25 -7.35 22.22
N PRO A 18 -16.89 -7.36 21.03
CA PRO A 18 -16.18 -7.69 19.80
C PRO A 18 -15.12 -6.62 19.58
N LEU A 19 -13.84 -7.02 19.57
CA LEU A 19 -12.77 -6.21 19.02
C LEU A 19 -13.06 -6.02 17.53
N SER A 20 -13.68 -4.90 17.18
CA SER A 20 -13.79 -4.47 15.80
C SER A 20 -12.38 -4.26 15.27
N GLN A 21 -11.87 -5.25 14.55
CA GLN A 21 -10.69 -5.06 13.71
C GLN A 21 -11.12 -4.09 12.61
N SER A 22 -10.70 -2.84 12.74
CA SER A 22 -10.79 -1.88 11.65
C SER A 22 -9.81 -2.34 10.58
N HIS A 23 -10.28 -3.17 9.66
CA HIS A 23 -9.61 -3.33 8.38
C HIS A 23 -9.55 -1.93 7.78
N ALA A 24 -8.33 -1.45 7.48
CA ALA A 24 -8.17 -0.20 6.76
C ALA A 24 -8.87 -0.38 5.40
N GLU A 25 -10.07 0.18 5.26
CA GLU A 25 -10.83 0.10 4.02
C GLU A 25 -10.00 0.74 2.91
N ASP A 26 -9.86 0.01 1.79
CA ASP A 26 -9.24 0.55 0.59
C ASP A 26 -10.05 1.77 0.14
N ASN A 27 -9.37 2.93 0.05
CA ASN A 27 -9.99 4.18 -0.34
C ASN A 27 -9.51 4.59 -1.74
N PRO A 28 -10.21 4.19 -2.81
CA PRO A 28 -9.81 4.47 -4.18
C PRO A 28 -9.73 5.98 -4.48
N THR A 29 -10.51 6.80 -3.80
CA THR A 29 -10.46 8.26 -3.93
C THR A 29 -9.14 8.82 -3.39
N GLN A 30 -8.66 8.27 -2.27
CA GLN A 30 -7.38 8.67 -1.70
C GLN A 30 -6.21 8.20 -2.58
N GLY A 31 -6.24 6.98 -3.10
CA GLY A 31 -5.26 6.48 -4.04
C GLY A 31 -5.18 7.33 -5.32
N ALA A 32 -6.33 7.69 -5.89
CA ALA A 32 -6.42 8.59 -7.05
C ALA A 32 -5.82 9.98 -6.76
N SER A 33 -6.10 10.53 -5.58
CA SER A 33 -5.56 11.82 -5.14
C SER A 33 -4.04 11.79 -4.98
N LEU A 34 -3.51 10.73 -4.37
CA LEU A 34 -2.07 10.51 -4.23
C LEU A 34 -1.39 10.36 -5.58
N PHE A 35 -1.98 9.59 -6.49
CA PHE A 35 -1.49 9.47 -7.86
C PHE A 35 -1.46 10.82 -8.58
N ALA A 36 -2.53 11.59 -8.48
CA ALA A 36 -2.60 12.92 -9.09
C ALA A 36 -1.55 13.88 -8.53
N LYS A 37 -1.24 13.77 -7.25
CA LYS A 37 -0.26 14.65 -6.57
C LYS A 37 1.18 14.26 -6.89
N HIS A 38 1.51 12.96 -6.89
CA HIS A 38 2.88 12.49 -6.88
C HIS A 38 3.34 11.81 -8.17
N CYS A 39 2.44 11.23 -8.95
CA CYS A 39 2.78 10.31 -10.03
C CYS A 39 2.42 10.84 -11.43
N ARG A 40 1.29 11.55 -11.56
CA ARG A 40 0.77 11.97 -12.88
C ARG A 40 1.71 12.85 -13.68
N GLY A 41 2.60 13.60 -13.00
CA GLY A 41 3.56 14.50 -13.67
C GLY A 41 4.47 13.77 -14.64
N CYS A 42 4.87 12.54 -14.30
CA CYS A 42 5.70 11.67 -15.12
C CYS A 42 4.89 10.61 -15.85
N HIS A 43 3.92 9.99 -15.17
CA HIS A 43 3.16 8.85 -15.72
C HIS A 43 1.91 9.26 -16.51
N GLY A 44 1.59 10.56 -16.56
CA GLY A 44 0.39 11.07 -17.22
C GLY A 44 -0.89 10.86 -16.42
N THR A 45 -1.95 11.57 -16.79
CA THR A 45 -3.24 11.54 -16.08
C THR A 45 -3.97 10.20 -16.16
N THR A 46 -3.72 9.43 -17.21
CA THR A 46 -4.31 8.11 -17.47
C THR A 46 -3.27 6.98 -17.41
N GLY A 47 -2.11 7.23 -16.77
CA GLY A 47 -1.05 6.24 -16.64
C GLY A 47 -0.33 5.89 -17.95
N GLN A 48 -0.53 6.70 -19.00
CA GLN A 48 0.01 6.43 -20.35
C GLN A 48 1.53 6.55 -20.44
N GLY A 49 2.16 7.27 -19.48
CA GLY A 49 3.59 7.52 -19.50
C GLY A 49 4.06 8.38 -20.65
N SER A 50 5.37 8.40 -20.87
CA SER A 50 6.04 9.02 -22.03
C SER A 50 7.32 8.23 -22.30
N GLU A 51 7.19 7.18 -23.10
CA GLU A 51 8.33 6.32 -23.46
C GLU A 51 9.35 7.11 -24.32
N PRO A 52 10.63 6.84 -24.16
CA PRO A 52 11.23 5.76 -23.35
C PRO A 52 11.54 6.16 -21.89
N TRP A 53 11.14 7.35 -21.46
CA TRP A 53 11.56 7.92 -20.16
C TRP A 53 10.68 7.49 -19.00
N TYR A 54 9.35 7.51 -19.22
CA TYR A 54 8.36 7.20 -18.21
C TYR A 54 7.49 6.03 -18.67
N PRO A 55 7.50 4.90 -17.95
CA PRO A 55 6.77 3.72 -18.38
C PRO A 55 5.26 3.95 -18.42
N ASN A 56 4.62 3.29 -19.38
CA ASN A 56 3.17 3.22 -19.49
C ASN A 56 2.65 2.23 -18.44
N LEU A 57 2.03 2.73 -17.38
CA LEU A 57 1.51 1.91 -16.27
C LEU A 57 0.46 0.91 -16.73
N ARG A 58 -0.28 1.23 -17.79
CA ARG A 58 -1.29 0.33 -18.37
C ARG A 58 -0.67 -0.94 -18.99
N LYS A 59 0.61 -0.88 -19.33
CA LYS A 59 1.36 -2.03 -19.87
C LYS A 59 2.10 -2.81 -18.77
N VAL A 60 2.50 -2.15 -17.71
CA VAL A 60 3.40 -2.75 -16.70
C VAL A 60 2.69 -3.16 -15.42
N ALA A 61 1.60 -2.49 -15.03
CA ALA A 61 0.93 -2.76 -13.76
C ALA A 61 0.39 -4.19 -13.66
N GLY A 62 -0.14 -4.75 -14.75
CA GLY A 62 -0.68 -6.12 -14.77
C GLY A 62 0.35 -7.22 -14.52
N ASN A 63 1.64 -6.89 -14.61
CA ASN A 63 2.74 -7.84 -14.36
C ASN A 63 3.41 -7.61 -12.99
N GLN A 64 2.85 -6.73 -12.15
CA GLN A 64 3.41 -6.42 -10.84
C GLN A 64 2.60 -7.09 -9.73
N THR A 65 3.30 -7.59 -8.71
CA THR A 65 2.64 -7.92 -7.45
C THR A 65 2.46 -6.65 -6.61
N PRO A 66 1.47 -6.60 -5.68
CA PRO A 66 1.29 -5.44 -4.82
C PRO A 66 2.55 -5.05 -4.04
N LEU A 67 3.27 -6.04 -3.49
CA LEU A 67 4.52 -5.81 -2.75
C LEU A 67 5.65 -5.27 -3.65
N ALA A 68 5.82 -5.82 -4.85
CA ALA A 68 6.85 -5.35 -5.78
C ALA A 68 6.58 -3.90 -6.21
N LEU A 69 5.31 -3.54 -6.43
CA LEU A 69 4.95 -2.16 -6.76
C LEU A 69 5.17 -1.22 -5.58
N ALA A 70 4.84 -1.65 -4.35
CA ALA A 70 5.12 -0.89 -3.14
C ALA A 70 6.63 -0.63 -2.95
N GLU A 71 7.46 -1.66 -3.17
CA GLU A 71 8.91 -1.54 -3.09
C GLU A 71 9.45 -0.51 -4.08
N VAL A 72 9.00 -0.57 -5.34
CA VAL A 72 9.37 0.41 -6.38
C VAL A 72 8.98 1.84 -5.97
N ILE A 73 7.79 2.04 -5.40
CA ILE A 73 7.34 3.35 -4.94
C ILE A 73 8.20 3.84 -3.78
N LEU A 74 8.49 2.98 -2.82
CA LEU A 74 9.25 3.35 -1.62
C LEU A 74 10.73 3.64 -1.91
N THR A 75 11.36 2.83 -2.78
CA THR A 75 12.79 2.92 -3.05
C THR A 75 13.13 3.81 -4.25
N GLY A 76 12.17 3.99 -5.16
CA GLY A 76 12.41 4.62 -6.46
C GLY A 76 13.11 3.69 -7.44
N GLN A 77 13.43 4.23 -8.61
CA GLN A 77 14.15 3.49 -9.66
C GLN A 77 15.37 4.30 -10.12
N PHE A 78 16.50 3.62 -10.22
CA PHE A 78 17.73 4.18 -10.75
C PHE A 78 18.02 3.59 -12.12
N ARG A 79 18.38 4.42 -13.10
CA ARG A 79 18.76 3.94 -14.41
C ARG A 79 20.24 3.60 -14.42
N ARG A 80 20.62 2.39 -14.80
CA ARG A 80 22.03 2.08 -15.07
C ARG A 80 22.52 2.96 -16.22
N GLY A 81 23.58 3.74 -15.99
CA GLY A 81 24.17 4.67 -16.97
C GLY A 81 23.54 6.06 -16.98
N GLY A 82 22.60 6.37 -16.11
CA GLY A 82 22.12 7.73 -15.88
C GLY A 82 23.02 8.46 -14.90
N GLU A 83 24.26 8.79 -15.29
CA GLU A 83 25.16 9.64 -14.51
C GLU A 83 25.14 11.04 -15.08
N LEU A 84 24.92 12.04 -14.21
CA LEU A 84 25.18 13.43 -14.50
C LEU A 84 26.20 13.94 -13.49
N ASN A 85 27.37 14.36 -13.98
CA ASN A 85 28.49 14.85 -13.14
C ASN A 85 28.94 13.84 -12.05
N GLY A 86 28.95 12.54 -12.36
CA GLY A 86 29.35 11.48 -11.42
C GLY A 86 28.28 11.10 -10.39
N HIS A 87 27.05 11.61 -10.50
CA HIS A 87 25.93 11.25 -9.63
C HIS A 87 24.90 10.41 -10.39
N THR A 88 24.47 9.31 -9.79
CA THR A 88 23.37 8.50 -10.31
C THR A 88 22.05 9.28 -10.18
N ILE A 89 21.37 9.50 -11.31
CA ILE A 89 20.08 10.21 -11.32
C ILE A 89 18.94 9.21 -11.12
N PRO A 90 18.09 9.38 -10.10
CA PRO A 90 16.88 8.57 -10.00
C PRO A 90 15.95 8.88 -11.16
N VAL A 91 15.56 7.86 -11.91
CA VAL A 91 14.55 7.99 -12.99
C VAL A 91 13.15 8.10 -12.39
N MET A 92 12.91 7.41 -11.29
CA MET A 92 11.73 7.55 -10.44
C MET A 92 12.19 7.88 -9.02
N PRO A 93 11.75 8.99 -8.43
CA PRO A 93 12.14 9.34 -7.07
C PRO A 93 11.59 8.34 -6.06
N SER A 94 12.28 8.21 -4.94
CA SER A 94 11.79 7.47 -3.78
C SER A 94 10.68 8.25 -3.08
N TRP A 95 9.60 7.56 -2.75
CA TRP A 95 8.46 8.10 -2.00
C TRP A 95 8.40 7.51 -0.59
N HIS A 96 9.57 7.22 0.00
CA HIS A 96 9.69 6.61 1.33
C HIS A 96 8.99 7.40 2.46
N ALA A 97 8.77 8.71 2.26
CA ALA A 97 8.10 9.59 3.22
C ALA A 97 6.57 9.42 3.25
N LEU A 98 5.97 8.73 2.27
CA LEU A 98 4.54 8.39 2.32
C LEU A 98 4.29 7.43 3.47
N GLY A 99 3.17 7.61 4.19
CA GLY A 99 2.73 6.67 5.24
C GLY A 99 2.32 5.32 4.65
N ASP A 100 2.32 4.28 5.47
CA ASP A 100 2.01 2.91 5.03
C ASP A 100 0.61 2.81 4.41
N GLN A 101 -0.37 3.49 5.00
CA GLN A 101 -1.73 3.57 4.46
C GLN A 101 -1.78 4.31 3.10
N GLU A 102 -1.00 5.38 2.94
CA GLU A 102 -0.93 6.11 1.68
C GLU A 102 -0.32 5.25 0.56
N VAL A 103 0.74 4.49 0.88
CA VAL A 103 1.35 3.55 -0.08
C VAL A 103 0.37 2.47 -0.46
N ALA A 104 -0.34 1.86 0.51
CA ALA A 104 -1.35 0.84 0.24
C ALA A 104 -2.46 1.37 -0.68
N HIS A 105 -3.05 2.53 -0.37
CA HIS A 105 -4.07 3.14 -1.22
C HIS A 105 -3.57 3.46 -2.64
N LEU A 106 -2.34 3.96 -2.76
CA LEU A 106 -1.74 4.28 -4.06
C LEU A 106 -1.50 3.03 -4.91
N VAL A 107 -0.95 1.97 -4.32
CA VAL A 107 -0.71 0.68 -4.97
C VAL A 107 -2.03 0.07 -5.44
N ASN A 108 -3.01 -0.02 -4.55
CA ASN A 108 -4.32 -0.58 -4.85
C ASN A 108 -5.03 0.22 -5.97
N PHE A 109 -4.95 1.56 -5.93
CA PHE A 109 -5.47 2.40 -7.01
C PHE A 109 -4.82 2.08 -8.36
N ILE A 110 -3.49 1.96 -8.42
CA ILE A 110 -2.75 1.67 -9.65
C ILE A 110 -3.14 0.29 -10.21
N LEU A 111 -3.18 -0.73 -9.34
CA LEU A 111 -3.51 -2.10 -9.75
C LEU A 111 -4.98 -2.23 -10.16
N ASN A 112 -5.90 -1.63 -9.42
CA ASN A 112 -7.33 -1.65 -9.75
C ASN A 112 -7.64 -0.88 -11.04
N THR A 113 -6.86 0.18 -11.35
CA THR A 113 -7.10 1.01 -12.51
C THR A 113 -6.46 0.46 -13.79
N TRP A 114 -5.25 -0.09 -13.69
CA TRP A 114 -4.45 -0.49 -14.86
C TRP A 114 -3.88 -1.90 -14.79
N GLY A 115 -3.95 -2.57 -13.65
CA GLY A 115 -3.48 -3.93 -13.43
C GLY A 115 -4.60 -4.96 -13.52
N ASP A 116 -4.54 -5.94 -12.63
CA ASP A 116 -5.58 -6.95 -12.45
C ASP A 116 -6.49 -6.55 -11.28
N PRO A 117 -7.72 -6.09 -11.55
CA PRO A 117 -8.64 -5.67 -10.50
C PRO A 117 -9.15 -6.83 -9.62
N SER A 118 -8.98 -8.08 -10.09
CA SER A 118 -9.30 -9.29 -9.29
C SER A 118 -8.11 -9.77 -8.45
N GLY A 119 -6.98 -9.08 -8.55
CA GLY A 119 -5.74 -9.42 -7.86
C GLY A 119 -5.75 -9.15 -6.35
N ALA A 120 -4.67 -9.53 -5.70
CA ALA A 120 -4.49 -9.28 -4.28
C ALA A 120 -4.38 -7.76 -4.00
N THR A 121 -5.00 -7.33 -2.91
CA THR A 121 -4.84 -5.96 -2.39
C THR A 121 -3.66 -5.89 -1.42
N LEU A 122 -3.05 -4.71 -1.30
CA LEU A 122 -2.00 -4.43 -0.33
C LEU A 122 -2.63 -3.84 0.92
N ALA A 123 -2.33 -4.42 2.08
CA ALA A 123 -2.70 -3.84 3.37
C ALA A 123 -1.57 -2.92 3.90
N PRO A 124 -1.88 -1.92 4.74
CA PRO A 124 -0.87 -1.07 5.36
C PRO A 124 0.19 -1.86 6.15
N GLU A 125 -0.22 -2.98 6.78
CA GLU A 125 0.64 -3.87 7.54
C GLU A 125 1.71 -4.55 6.66
N ASP A 126 1.36 -4.84 5.39
CA ASP A 126 2.30 -5.38 4.41
C ASP A 126 3.40 -4.36 4.08
N VAL A 127 3.03 -3.09 4.00
CA VAL A 127 3.99 -1.98 3.77
C VAL A 127 4.90 -1.82 4.99
N THR A 128 4.35 -1.89 6.20
CA THR A 128 5.14 -1.88 7.44
C THR A 128 6.14 -3.05 7.46
N ALA A 129 5.70 -4.25 7.10
CA ALA A 129 6.56 -5.42 7.03
C ALA A 129 7.68 -5.26 5.97
N LEU A 130 7.34 -4.70 4.80
CA LEU A 130 8.30 -4.43 3.73
C LEU A 130 9.38 -3.41 4.16
N ARG A 131 9.02 -2.35 4.90
CA ARG A 131 10.01 -1.40 5.41
C ARG A 131 10.97 -2.00 6.42
N ASN A 132 10.48 -2.94 7.25
CA ASN A 132 11.31 -3.62 8.24
C ASN A 132 12.20 -4.71 7.65
N ASN A 133 11.80 -5.28 6.50
CA ASN A 133 12.51 -6.34 5.79
C ASN A 133 12.50 -6.03 4.29
N PRO A 134 13.29 -5.04 3.83
CA PRO A 134 13.35 -4.73 2.40
C PRO A 134 13.87 -5.94 1.64
N THR A 135 13.17 -6.31 0.56
CA THR A 135 13.66 -7.35 -0.34
C THR A 135 14.90 -6.80 -1.03
N THR A 136 16.06 -7.28 -0.63
CA THR A 136 17.35 -6.91 -1.26
C THR A 136 17.38 -7.54 -2.65
N ASN A 137 17.09 -6.75 -3.67
CA ASN A 137 17.38 -7.05 -5.08
C ASN A 137 18.78 -6.56 -5.47
#